data_fc8f1c3185ee898a4761f31156244128
#
_entry.id   fc8f1c3185ee898a4761f31156244128
#
_cell.length_a   1.000
_cell.length_b   1.000
_cell.length_c   1.000
_cell.angle_alpha   90.00
_cell.angle_beta   90.00
_cell.angle_gamma   90.00
#
_symmetry.space_group_name_H-M   'P 1'
#
loop_
_entity.id
_entity.type
_entity.pdbx_description
1 polymer ?
#
loop_
_entity_poly.entity_id
_entity_poly.type
_entity_poly.pdbx_seq_one_letter_code
_entity_poly.pdbx_strand_id
1 'polypeptide(L)'
;MLRAKVYIKSENKMSEVEMINFSEKVVKIYDKYYRGFEEPSIGFETYTFDEVNFMDNTGFKDKNGANIYTGNIVEYVRRHPDVGTLRGVICKNEYGAYVIELYVMENRMDEVCETIDQMLGSKVEYEKPNLSFLLDSTTHDGCIVLGNIYEDKELLKC
;
A
#
# COMPACT_ATOMS: atom_id res chain seq x y z
N MET A 1 -13.77 -0.97 13.60
CA MET A 1 -12.51 -1.42 14.22
C MET A 1 -11.41 -1.26 13.19
N LEU A 2 -10.45 -0.36 13.42
CA LEU A 2 -9.29 -0.18 12.54
C LEU A 2 -8.41 -1.42 12.69
N ARG A 3 -8.42 -2.30 11.70
CA ARG A 3 -7.52 -3.46 11.67
C ARG A 3 -6.20 -2.99 11.06
N ALA A 4 -5.18 -2.83 11.87
CA ALA A 4 -3.81 -2.60 11.39
C ALA A 4 -3.20 -3.92 10.93
N LYS A 5 -2.25 -3.85 10.00
CA LYS A 5 -1.38 -4.96 9.61
C LYS A 5 0.06 -4.61 9.93
N VAL A 6 0.87 -5.61 10.13
CA VAL A 6 2.33 -5.46 10.26
C VAL A 6 3.04 -6.46 9.37
N TYR A 7 4.18 -6.03 8.85
CA TYR A 7 5.16 -6.91 8.24
C TYR A 7 6.24 -7.24 9.26
N ILE A 8 6.42 -8.51 9.57
CA ILE A 8 7.39 -9.03 10.53
C ILE A 8 8.70 -9.26 9.78
N LYS A 9 9.74 -8.47 10.10
CA LYS A 9 11.00 -8.45 9.34
C LYS A 9 11.76 -9.76 9.41
N SER A 10 11.77 -10.41 10.57
CA SER A 10 12.50 -11.67 10.80
C SER A 10 11.87 -12.86 10.07
N GLU A 11 10.57 -12.82 9.83
CA GLU A 11 9.81 -13.92 9.25
C GLU A 11 9.44 -13.69 7.78
N ASN A 12 9.66 -12.47 7.26
CA ASN A 12 9.19 -12.06 5.93
C ASN A 12 7.70 -12.33 5.75
N LYS A 13 6.87 -11.97 6.74
CA LYS A 13 5.46 -12.35 6.79
C LYS A 13 4.58 -11.18 7.18
N MET A 14 3.45 -11.06 6.49
CA MET A 14 2.37 -10.16 6.88
C MET A 14 1.49 -10.79 7.95
N SER A 15 1.08 -9.99 8.94
CA SER A 15 0.14 -10.42 9.98
C SER A 15 -0.86 -9.32 10.34
N GLU A 16 -2.03 -9.74 10.81
CA GLU A 16 -3.01 -8.82 11.39
C GLU A 16 -2.65 -8.55 12.86
N VAL A 17 -2.77 -7.29 13.27
CA VAL A 17 -2.47 -6.86 14.62
C VAL A 17 -3.70 -7.05 15.50
N GLU A 18 -3.52 -7.74 16.61
CA GLU A 18 -4.55 -7.88 17.65
C GLU A 18 -4.48 -6.72 18.65
N MET A 19 -3.28 -6.38 19.10
CA MET A 19 -3.07 -5.33 20.07
C MET A 19 -1.78 -4.54 19.79
N ILE A 20 -1.85 -3.22 19.98
CA ILE A 20 -0.68 -2.34 19.98
C ILE A 20 -0.56 -1.73 21.37
N ASN A 21 0.61 -1.91 22.01
CA ASN A 21 0.96 -1.25 23.26
C ASN A 21 2.02 -0.18 22.98
N PHE A 22 1.58 1.07 22.93
CA PHE A 22 2.47 2.22 22.65
C PHE A 22 3.44 2.51 23.81
N SER A 23 3.06 2.20 25.05
CA SER A 23 3.92 2.44 26.23
C SER A 23 5.11 1.49 26.24
N GLU A 24 4.90 0.24 25.90
CA GLU A 24 5.93 -0.79 25.83
C GLU A 24 6.55 -0.89 24.43
N LYS A 25 6.01 -0.20 23.43
CA LYS A 25 6.41 -0.25 22.02
C LYS A 25 6.41 -1.67 21.46
N VAL A 26 5.33 -2.40 21.72
CA VAL A 26 5.15 -3.77 21.23
C VAL A 26 3.81 -3.95 20.52
N VAL A 27 3.77 -4.92 19.62
CA VAL A 27 2.55 -5.42 18.96
C VAL A 27 2.36 -6.89 19.34
N LYS A 28 1.10 -7.29 19.49
CA LYS A 28 0.70 -8.68 19.60
C LYS A 28 -0.06 -9.11 18.38
N ILE A 29 0.27 -10.27 17.88
CA ILE A 29 -0.39 -10.92 16.75
C ILE A 29 -0.94 -12.27 17.17
N TYR A 30 -1.97 -12.73 16.48
CA TYR A 30 -2.42 -14.11 16.63
C TYR A 30 -1.53 -15.02 15.80
N ASP A 31 -1.04 -16.10 16.44
CA ASP A 31 -0.51 -17.24 15.71
C ASP A 31 -1.32 -18.50 16.03
N LYS A 32 -1.69 -19.22 14.97
CA LYS A 32 -2.39 -20.50 15.09
C LYS A 32 -1.36 -21.61 15.05
N TYR A 33 -1.03 -22.16 16.22
CA TYR A 33 -0.18 -23.33 16.30
C TYR A 33 -1.01 -24.60 16.13
N TYR A 34 -0.65 -25.42 15.15
CA TYR A 34 -1.17 -26.78 15.03
C TYR A 34 -0.17 -27.74 15.70
N ARG A 35 -0.53 -28.28 16.86
CA ARG A 35 0.21 -29.36 17.50
C ARG A 35 -0.42 -30.70 17.16
N GLY A 36 0.03 -31.29 16.04
CA GLY A 36 -0.41 -32.63 15.62
C GLY A 36 -1.90 -32.70 15.27
N PHE A 37 -2.60 -33.74 15.81
CA PHE A 37 -4.04 -33.97 15.57
C PHE A 37 -4.95 -33.31 16.62
N GLU A 38 -4.41 -32.47 17.49
CA GLU A 38 -5.17 -31.74 18.51
C GLU A 38 -5.79 -30.46 17.91
N GLU A 39 -6.83 -29.96 18.59
CA GLU A 39 -7.44 -28.68 18.18
C GLU A 39 -6.39 -27.56 18.15
N PRO A 40 -6.51 -26.61 17.18
CA PRO A 40 -5.54 -25.53 17.05
C PRO A 40 -5.52 -24.69 18.33
N SER A 41 -4.38 -24.63 19.02
CA SER A 41 -4.20 -23.71 20.12
C SER A 41 -3.94 -22.30 19.57
N ILE A 42 -4.65 -21.32 20.11
CA ILE A 42 -4.43 -19.90 19.79
C ILE A 42 -3.27 -19.42 20.68
N GLY A 43 -2.15 -19.08 20.05
CA GLY A 43 -1.03 -18.42 20.70
C GLY A 43 -0.97 -16.94 20.35
N PHE A 44 -0.26 -16.17 21.17
CA PHE A 44 0.08 -14.78 20.86
C PHE A 44 1.59 -14.67 20.74
N GLU A 45 2.04 -14.05 19.66
CA GLU A 45 3.43 -13.63 19.53
C GLU A 45 3.52 -12.13 19.74
N THR A 46 4.63 -11.70 20.33
CA THR A 46 4.86 -10.30 20.65
C THR A 46 6.14 -9.85 19.96
N TYR A 47 6.06 -8.75 19.22
CA TYR A 47 7.17 -8.11 18.51
C TYR A 47 7.31 -6.68 18.98
N THR A 48 8.53 -6.19 19.02
CA THR A 48 8.81 -4.76 19.23
C THR A 48 8.52 -3.95 17.97
N PHE A 49 8.35 -2.64 18.11
CA PHE A 49 8.15 -1.75 16.96
C PHE A 49 9.30 -1.78 15.94
N ASP A 50 10.53 -2.07 16.41
CA ASP A 50 11.71 -2.15 15.54
C ASP A 50 11.74 -3.43 14.69
N GLU A 51 11.03 -4.49 15.12
CA GLU A 51 10.95 -5.77 14.42
C GLU A 51 9.86 -5.80 13.35
N VAL A 52 9.00 -4.79 13.33
CA VAL A 52 7.86 -4.74 12.39
C VAL A 52 7.83 -3.45 11.58
N ASN A 53 7.13 -3.50 10.46
CA ASN A 53 6.69 -2.31 9.72
C ASN A 53 5.17 -2.26 9.75
N PHE A 54 4.63 -1.13 10.20
CA PHE A 54 3.20 -0.91 10.27
C PHE A 54 2.61 -0.59 8.90
N MET A 55 1.43 -1.13 8.64
CA MET A 55 0.59 -0.79 7.52
C MET A 55 -0.75 -0.27 8.06
N ASP A 56 -0.96 1.03 7.97
CA ASP A 56 -2.18 1.67 8.43
C ASP A 56 -3.34 1.37 7.50
N ASN A 57 -4.49 1.02 8.06
CA ASN A 57 -5.71 0.93 7.28
C ASN A 57 -6.17 2.34 6.87
N THR A 58 -6.32 2.57 5.58
CA THR A 58 -6.75 3.87 5.05
C THR A 58 -8.23 4.16 5.27
N GLY A 59 -9.02 3.14 5.61
CA GLY A 59 -10.48 3.21 5.67
C GLY A 59 -11.17 3.01 4.30
N PHE A 60 -10.42 3.01 3.21
CA PHE A 60 -10.92 2.77 1.87
C PHE A 60 -10.80 1.30 1.46
N LYS A 61 -11.62 0.92 0.49
CA LYS A 61 -11.57 -0.38 -0.17
C LYS A 61 -11.27 -0.16 -1.64
N ASP A 62 -10.60 -1.13 -2.23
CA ASP A 62 -10.43 -1.17 -3.68
C ASP A 62 -11.73 -1.59 -4.40
N LYS A 63 -11.73 -1.57 -5.72
CA LYS A 63 -12.91 -1.93 -6.53
C LYS A 63 -13.38 -3.38 -6.33
N ASN A 64 -12.54 -4.26 -5.77
CA ASN A 64 -12.87 -5.66 -5.47
C ASN A 64 -13.32 -5.83 -4.01
N GLY A 65 -13.38 -4.75 -3.23
CA GLY A 65 -13.77 -4.75 -1.82
C GLY A 65 -12.63 -5.09 -0.85
N ALA A 66 -11.39 -5.22 -1.32
CA ALA A 66 -10.22 -5.41 -0.46
C ALA A 66 -9.89 -4.10 0.28
N ASN A 67 -9.53 -4.21 1.57
CA ASN A 67 -9.10 -3.04 2.33
C ASN A 67 -7.75 -2.54 1.82
N ILE A 68 -7.63 -1.22 1.69
CA ILE A 68 -6.41 -0.55 1.27
C ILE A 68 -5.61 -0.14 2.50
N TYR A 69 -4.30 -0.48 2.52
CA TYR A 69 -3.36 -0.15 3.59
C TYR A 69 -2.19 0.67 3.04
N THR A 70 -1.54 1.46 3.90
CA THR A 70 -0.24 2.05 3.56
C THR A 70 0.76 0.95 3.21
N GLY A 71 1.60 1.18 2.19
CA GLY A 71 2.51 0.15 1.68
C GLY A 71 1.89 -0.83 0.68
N ASN A 72 0.57 -0.77 0.43
CA ASN A 72 0.01 -1.54 -0.67
C ASN A 72 0.49 -1.00 -2.01
N ILE A 73 0.78 -1.92 -2.92
CA ILE A 73 0.98 -1.66 -4.34
C ILE A 73 -0.38 -1.76 -5.01
N VAL A 74 -0.79 -0.69 -5.67
CA VAL A 74 -2.07 -0.61 -6.35
C VAL A 74 -1.88 -0.38 -7.84
N GLU A 75 -2.76 -0.97 -8.63
CA GLU A 75 -2.99 -0.60 -10.00
C GLU A 75 -4.16 0.37 -10.04
N TYR A 76 -3.95 1.52 -10.65
CA TYR A 76 -4.95 2.56 -10.78
C TYR A 76 -5.33 2.75 -12.25
N VAL A 77 -6.59 2.50 -12.55
CA VAL A 77 -7.13 2.69 -13.90
C VAL A 77 -7.78 4.07 -14.00
N ARG A 78 -7.11 4.99 -14.67
CA ARG A 78 -7.72 6.30 -14.97
C ARG A 78 -8.88 6.13 -15.94
N ARG A 79 -9.92 6.94 -15.74
CA ARG A 79 -11.10 6.97 -16.63
C ARG A 79 -10.78 7.48 -18.03
N HIS A 80 -9.56 7.99 -18.26
CA HIS A 80 -9.14 8.48 -19.56
C HIS A 80 -8.45 7.35 -20.35
N PRO A 81 -8.97 6.97 -21.52
CA PRO A 81 -8.49 5.81 -22.29
C PRO A 81 -7.03 5.93 -22.73
N ASP A 82 -6.50 7.15 -22.86
CA ASP A 82 -5.16 7.41 -23.42
C ASP A 82 -4.03 7.31 -22.36
N VAL A 83 -4.36 7.30 -21.06
CA VAL A 83 -3.34 7.30 -19.99
C VAL A 83 -2.92 5.90 -19.57
N GLY A 84 -3.71 4.87 -19.92
CA GLY A 84 -3.43 3.48 -19.55
C GLY A 84 -3.52 3.22 -18.03
N THR A 85 -2.93 2.11 -17.63
CA THR A 85 -2.91 1.66 -16.23
C THR A 85 -1.62 2.15 -15.56
N LEU A 86 -1.76 2.77 -14.41
CA LEU A 86 -0.65 3.25 -13.59
C LEU A 86 -0.50 2.36 -12.36
N ARG A 87 0.73 2.15 -11.91
CA ARG A 87 1.01 1.50 -10.63
C ARG A 87 1.57 2.50 -9.64
N GLY A 88 1.18 2.36 -8.40
CA GLY A 88 1.65 3.22 -7.33
C GLY A 88 1.63 2.53 -5.97
N VAL A 89 2.21 3.20 -5.00
CA VAL A 89 2.24 2.76 -3.60
C VAL A 89 1.37 3.69 -2.77
N ILE A 90 0.59 3.11 -1.88
CA ILE A 90 -0.20 3.87 -0.91
C ILE A 90 0.72 4.34 0.22
N CYS A 91 0.81 5.64 0.43
CA CYS A 91 1.57 6.23 1.53
C CYS A 91 0.83 7.40 2.18
N LYS A 92 1.42 8.01 3.20
CA LYS A 92 0.98 9.28 3.77
C LYS A 92 1.88 10.39 3.27
N ASN A 93 1.29 11.50 2.87
CA ASN A 93 2.05 12.71 2.58
C ASN A 93 2.44 13.46 3.87
N GLU A 94 3.14 14.58 3.74
CA GLU A 94 3.58 15.43 4.86
C GLU A 94 2.43 15.99 5.70
N TYR A 95 1.22 16.06 5.16
CA TYR A 95 0.01 16.52 5.85
C TYR A 95 -0.78 15.37 6.50
N GLY A 96 -0.28 14.14 6.43
CA GLY A 96 -0.93 12.95 6.96
C GLY A 96 -2.08 12.39 6.12
N ALA A 97 -2.34 12.95 4.94
CA ALA A 97 -3.32 12.43 4.01
C ALA A 97 -2.79 11.18 3.27
N TYR A 98 -3.66 10.22 3.01
CA TYR A 98 -3.31 9.06 2.21
C TYR A 98 -3.25 9.44 0.73
N VAL A 99 -2.19 9.04 0.07
CA VAL A 99 -1.94 9.30 -1.34
C VAL A 99 -1.47 8.04 -2.06
N ILE A 100 -1.68 8.03 -3.37
CA ILE A 100 -1.07 7.04 -4.27
C ILE A 100 0.16 7.71 -4.86
N GLU A 101 1.34 7.28 -4.45
CA GLU A 101 2.60 7.69 -5.07
C GLU A 101 2.83 6.83 -6.30
N LEU A 102 2.80 7.44 -7.49
CA LEU A 102 2.87 6.71 -8.74
C LEU A 102 4.30 6.34 -9.11
N TYR A 103 4.50 5.10 -9.47
CA TYR A 103 5.69 4.59 -10.13
C TYR A 103 5.34 4.40 -11.60
N VAL A 104 5.75 5.34 -12.44
CA VAL A 104 5.50 5.27 -13.88
C VAL A 104 6.48 4.26 -14.48
N MET A 105 5.97 3.34 -15.29
CA MET A 105 6.82 2.41 -16.06
C MET A 105 7.69 3.20 -17.05
N GLU A 106 9.01 2.99 -17.06
CA GLU A 106 9.98 3.73 -17.87
C GLU A 106 9.61 3.80 -19.36
N ASN A 107 8.97 2.77 -19.90
CA ASN A 107 8.59 2.68 -21.32
C ASN A 107 7.38 3.54 -21.73
N ARG A 108 6.75 4.27 -20.78
CA ARG A 108 5.60 5.15 -21.03
C ARG A 108 5.73 6.54 -20.41
N MET A 109 6.91 6.86 -19.88
CA MET A 109 7.16 8.17 -19.27
C MET A 109 6.89 9.31 -20.26
N ASP A 110 7.37 9.18 -21.47
CA ASP A 110 7.23 10.22 -22.49
C ASP A 110 5.76 10.46 -22.85
N GLU A 111 4.97 9.40 -23.05
CA GLU A 111 3.54 9.47 -23.33
C GLU A 111 2.74 10.08 -22.18
N VAL A 112 3.08 9.71 -20.94
CA VAL A 112 2.40 10.24 -19.74
C VAL A 112 2.76 11.70 -19.52
N CYS A 113 4.02 12.08 -19.71
CA CYS A 113 4.47 13.47 -19.60
C CYS A 113 3.82 14.34 -20.68
N GLU A 114 3.78 13.90 -21.94
CA GLU A 114 3.11 14.62 -23.02
C GLU A 114 1.61 14.84 -22.74
N THR A 115 0.93 13.82 -22.19
CA THR A 115 -0.49 13.94 -21.84
C THR A 115 -0.72 14.93 -20.70
N ILE A 116 0.18 14.93 -19.69
CA ILE A 116 0.11 15.87 -18.56
C ILE A 116 0.43 17.29 -19.03
N ASP A 117 1.44 17.48 -19.88
CA ASP A 117 1.78 18.76 -20.47
C ASP A 117 0.62 19.35 -21.29
N GLN A 118 -0.07 18.51 -22.07
CA GLN A 118 -1.28 18.91 -22.79
C GLN A 118 -2.41 19.33 -21.85
N MET A 119 -2.61 18.63 -20.73
CA MET A 119 -3.64 18.95 -19.74
C MET A 119 -3.34 20.23 -18.95
N LEU A 120 -2.07 20.52 -18.68
CA LEU A 120 -1.64 21.68 -17.90
C LEU A 120 -1.34 22.90 -18.77
N GLY A 121 -1.26 22.74 -20.10
CA GLY A 121 -0.97 23.81 -21.04
C GLY A 121 0.45 24.40 -20.91
N SER A 122 1.35 23.71 -20.22
CA SER A 122 2.73 24.14 -20.01
C SER A 122 3.67 22.93 -19.95
N LYS A 123 4.85 23.05 -20.59
CA LYS A 123 5.93 22.09 -20.41
C LYS A 123 6.48 22.23 -18.99
N VAL A 124 6.36 21.19 -18.19
CA VAL A 124 6.96 21.14 -16.87
C VAL A 124 8.24 20.31 -16.97
N GLU A 125 9.38 20.89 -16.59
CA GLU A 125 10.63 20.12 -16.45
C GLU A 125 10.50 19.18 -15.25
N TYR A 126 10.39 17.87 -15.53
CA TYR A 126 10.24 16.86 -14.51
C TYR A 126 11.61 16.31 -14.06
N GLU A 127 12.07 16.75 -12.90
CA GLU A 127 12.99 15.94 -12.10
C GLU A 127 12.18 14.82 -11.42
N LYS A 128 12.13 13.62 -12.01
CA LYS A 128 11.38 12.42 -11.55
C LYS A 128 9.99 12.75 -11.01
N PRO A 129 8.92 12.44 -11.70
CA PRO A 129 7.59 12.84 -11.29
C PRO A 129 7.22 12.16 -9.95
N ASN A 130 7.27 12.90 -8.87
CA ASN A 130 6.53 12.58 -7.66
C ASN A 130 5.06 12.90 -7.90
N LEU A 131 4.47 12.22 -8.88
CA LEU A 131 3.03 12.30 -9.11
C LEU A 131 2.35 11.53 -7.99
N SER A 132 1.77 12.25 -7.07
CA SER A 132 0.93 11.67 -6.04
C SER A 132 -0.51 12.13 -6.23
N PHE A 133 -1.44 11.19 -6.12
CA PHE A 133 -2.88 11.47 -6.13
C PHE A 133 -3.46 11.20 -4.74
N LEU A 134 -4.34 12.09 -4.31
CA LEU A 134 -5.06 11.89 -3.07
C LEU A 134 -5.92 10.62 -3.18
N LEU A 135 -5.81 9.75 -2.19
CA LEU A 135 -6.73 8.62 -2.04
C LEU A 135 -7.99 9.12 -1.33
N ASP A 136 -9.04 9.25 -2.08
CA ASP A 136 -10.34 9.75 -1.61
C ASP A 136 -11.51 8.87 -2.08
N SER A 137 -12.73 9.32 -1.84
CA SER A 137 -13.95 8.61 -2.23
C SER A 137 -14.15 8.45 -3.75
N THR A 138 -13.37 9.14 -4.56
CA THR A 138 -13.46 9.07 -6.04
C THR A 138 -12.33 8.29 -6.67
N THR A 139 -11.18 8.21 -6.01
CA THR A 139 -9.98 7.54 -6.55
C THR A 139 -9.88 6.07 -6.14
N HIS A 140 -10.35 5.70 -4.93
CA HIS A 140 -10.25 4.32 -4.46
C HIS A 140 -11.03 3.32 -5.35
N ASP A 141 -12.15 3.71 -5.95
CA ASP A 141 -12.93 2.87 -6.87
C ASP A 141 -12.18 2.54 -8.17
N GLY A 142 -11.13 3.29 -8.51
CA GLY A 142 -10.25 3.02 -9.64
C GLY A 142 -9.06 2.13 -9.28
N CYS A 143 -8.84 1.83 -8.00
CA CYS A 143 -7.70 1.06 -7.52
C CYS A 143 -7.98 -0.44 -7.47
N ILE A 144 -6.95 -1.23 -7.74
CA ILE A 144 -6.87 -2.67 -7.42
C ILE A 144 -5.62 -2.90 -6.61
N VAL A 145 -5.75 -3.52 -5.45
CA VAL A 145 -4.59 -3.95 -4.65
C VAL A 145 -3.95 -5.16 -5.32
N LEU A 146 -2.68 -5.03 -5.71
CA LEU A 146 -1.90 -6.10 -6.33
C LEU A 146 -1.03 -6.86 -5.31
N GLY A 147 -0.57 -6.16 -4.26
CA GLY A 147 0.34 -6.69 -3.26
C GLY A 147 0.82 -5.59 -2.32
N ASN A 148 2.03 -5.74 -1.79
CA ASN A 148 2.65 -4.77 -0.90
C ASN A 148 4.16 -4.63 -1.12
N ILE A 149 4.73 -3.50 -0.67
CA ILE A 149 6.15 -3.17 -0.86
C ILE A 149 7.12 -4.09 -0.11
N TYR A 150 6.65 -4.94 0.79
CA TYR A 150 7.49 -5.79 1.61
C TYR A 150 7.67 -7.18 0.98
N GLU A 151 6.58 -7.74 0.43
CA GLU A 151 6.55 -9.09 -0.14
C GLU A 151 6.67 -9.08 -1.66
N ASP A 152 6.17 -8.03 -2.34
CA ASP A 152 5.92 -8.00 -3.79
C ASP A 152 6.67 -6.87 -4.50
N LYS A 153 7.89 -6.52 -4.05
CA LYS A 153 8.69 -5.40 -4.61
C LYS A 153 8.91 -5.47 -6.11
N GLU A 154 8.92 -6.67 -6.67
CA GLU A 154 9.07 -6.90 -8.09
C GLU A 154 7.93 -6.31 -8.93
N LEU A 155 6.75 -6.13 -8.34
CA LEU A 155 5.62 -5.48 -9.02
C LEU A 155 5.87 -4.00 -9.35
N LEU A 156 6.87 -3.37 -8.70
CA LEU A 156 7.28 -1.99 -8.98
C LEU A 156 8.43 -1.89 -9.99
N LYS A 157 8.96 -3.03 -10.44
CA LYS A 157 9.98 -3.07 -11.47
C LYS A 157 9.30 -3.14 -12.84
N CYS A 158 9.81 -2.39 -13.77
CA CYS A 158 9.43 -2.45 -15.18
C CYS A 158 10.26 -3.47 -15.91
#